data_c7cd56363f55d865208fc1dbe39cb284
#
_entry.id   c7cd56363f55d865208fc1dbe39cb284
#
_cell.length_a   1.000
_cell.length_b   1.000
_cell.length_c   1.000
_cell.angle_alpha   90.00
_cell.angle_beta   90.00
_cell.angle_gamma   90.00
#
_symmetry.space_group_name_H-M   'P 1'
#
loop_
_entity.id
_entity.type
_entity.pdbx_description
1 polymer ?
#
loop_
_entity_poly.entity_id
_entity_poly.type
_entity_poly.pdbx_seq_one_letter_code
_entity_poly.pdbx_strand_id
1 'polypeptide(L)'
;LFAKSVAAGAFLAGWASQLLMDNDEWPPLTSIYAGIGLLFLMITGALLVADLKRPGRFWKILVRPNWSSWLARGTYLIVGYSALLLVWACLPFLPVDPSDGLYFSLGWVTCAMAALTACYTGWLFAQAKGRVLWMKRGYWAHLIVQAFVAGSAIILVVFGLAGADGSEE
;
A
#
# COMPACT_ATOMS: atom_id res chain seq x y z
N LEU A 1 -10.06 6.61 -2.05
CA LEU A 1 -9.92 5.23 -2.54
C LEU A 1 -8.74 5.07 -3.48
N PHE A 2 -8.62 5.89 -4.52
CA PHE A 2 -7.59 5.79 -5.55
C PHE A 2 -6.16 5.80 -4.97
N ALA A 3 -5.79 6.80 -4.17
CA ALA A 3 -4.44 6.92 -3.61
C ALA A 3 -4.03 5.68 -2.79
N LYS A 4 -4.96 5.12 -2.00
CA LYS A 4 -4.72 3.88 -1.25
C LYS A 4 -4.52 2.67 -2.17
N SER A 5 -5.30 2.58 -3.26
CA SER A 5 -5.14 1.50 -4.24
C SER A 5 -3.78 1.58 -4.92
N VAL A 6 -3.34 2.78 -5.29
CA VAL A 6 -1.98 2.99 -5.82
C VAL A 6 -0.92 2.57 -4.81
N ALA A 7 -1.06 2.98 -3.54
CA ALA A 7 -0.10 2.62 -2.50
C ALA A 7 0.06 1.11 -2.31
N ALA A 8 -1.06 0.38 -2.27
CA ALA A 8 -1.03 -1.07 -2.15
C ALA A 8 -0.52 -1.74 -3.43
N GLY A 9 -0.99 -1.26 -4.58
CA GLY A 9 -0.66 -1.83 -5.88
C GLY A 9 0.78 -1.60 -6.31
N ALA A 10 1.39 -0.47 -5.95
CA ALA A 10 2.79 -0.20 -6.28
C ALA A 10 3.73 -1.25 -5.68
N PHE A 11 3.52 -1.61 -4.41
CA PHE A 11 4.33 -2.67 -3.80
C PHE A 11 3.99 -4.05 -4.36
N LEU A 12 2.70 -4.38 -4.54
CA LEU A 12 2.28 -5.67 -5.11
C LEU A 12 2.82 -5.89 -6.52
N ALA A 13 2.71 -4.88 -7.39
CA ALA A 13 3.21 -4.96 -8.76
C ALA A 13 4.73 -4.97 -8.80
N GLY A 14 5.39 -4.15 -7.98
CA GLY A 14 6.85 -4.14 -7.88
C GLY A 14 7.40 -5.47 -7.39
N TRP A 15 6.81 -6.06 -6.34
CA TRP A 15 7.20 -7.37 -5.85
C TRP A 15 6.98 -8.47 -6.90
N ALA A 16 5.83 -8.45 -7.60
CA ALA A 16 5.56 -9.39 -8.66
C ALA A 16 6.55 -9.27 -9.83
N SER A 17 6.93 -8.05 -10.21
CA SER A 17 7.93 -7.83 -11.27
C SER A 17 9.29 -8.41 -10.89
N GLN A 18 9.72 -8.26 -9.64
CA GLN A 18 10.98 -8.82 -9.16
C GLN A 18 10.98 -10.35 -9.18
N LEU A 19 9.88 -10.97 -8.75
CA LEU A 19 9.74 -12.45 -8.81
C LEU A 19 9.76 -12.99 -10.24
N LEU A 20 9.30 -12.22 -11.23
CA LEU A 20 9.22 -12.66 -12.62
C LEU A 20 10.52 -12.40 -13.39
N MET A 21 11.29 -11.39 -13.01
CA MET A 21 12.48 -10.94 -13.76
C MET A 21 13.78 -11.51 -13.22
N ASP A 22 13.75 -12.21 -12.07
CA ASP A 22 14.93 -12.82 -11.42
C ASP A 22 16.14 -11.86 -11.33
N ASN A 23 15.84 -10.59 -10.99
CA ASN A 23 16.85 -9.54 -10.96
C ASN A 23 17.60 -9.54 -9.63
N ASP A 24 18.92 -9.57 -9.69
CA ASP A 24 19.83 -9.49 -8.52
C ASP A 24 19.84 -8.10 -7.85
N GLU A 25 19.18 -7.10 -8.43
CA GLU A 25 19.07 -5.72 -7.90
C GLU A 25 17.92 -5.53 -6.89
N TRP A 26 17.75 -6.46 -5.98
CA TRP A 26 16.62 -6.49 -5.04
C TRP A 26 16.44 -5.26 -4.14
N PRO A 27 17.49 -4.77 -3.40
CA PRO A 27 17.26 -3.75 -2.40
C PRO A 27 16.82 -2.39 -2.97
N PRO A 28 17.49 -1.82 -4.00
CA PRO A 28 17.20 -0.46 -4.44
C PRO A 28 15.83 -0.34 -5.12
N LEU A 29 15.43 -1.30 -5.94
CA LEU A 29 14.13 -1.27 -6.64
C LEU A 29 12.96 -1.40 -5.68
N THR A 30 13.04 -2.32 -4.71
CA THR A 30 11.98 -2.51 -3.71
C THR A 30 11.78 -1.26 -2.86
N SER A 31 12.86 -0.55 -2.56
CA SER A 31 12.81 0.71 -1.81
C SER A 31 12.11 1.82 -2.57
N ILE A 32 12.28 1.88 -3.88
CA ILE A 32 11.56 2.83 -4.75
C ILE A 32 10.05 2.53 -4.72
N TYR A 33 9.66 1.26 -4.87
CA TYR A 33 8.26 0.86 -4.79
C TYR A 33 7.65 1.16 -3.42
N ALA A 34 8.42 0.90 -2.35
CA ALA A 34 8.02 1.24 -0.99
C ALA A 34 7.88 2.75 -0.79
N GLY A 35 8.79 3.55 -1.33
CA GLY A 35 8.75 5.01 -1.30
C GLY A 35 7.50 5.57 -1.99
N ILE A 36 7.18 5.07 -3.19
CA ILE A 36 5.95 5.42 -3.91
C ILE A 36 4.73 5.05 -3.05
N GLY A 37 4.71 3.83 -2.50
CA GLY A 37 3.65 3.36 -1.62
C GLY A 37 3.45 4.27 -0.40
N LEU A 38 4.53 4.65 0.28
CA LEU A 38 4.50 5.56 1.43
C LEU A 38 3.95 6.94 1.06
N LEU A 39 4.39 7.52 -0.06
CA LEU A 39 3.90 8.81 -0.52
C LEU A 39 2.37 8.78 -0.69
N PHE A 40 1.84 7.77 -1.38
CA PHE A 40 0.41 7.64 -1.59
C PHE A 40 -0.36 7.27 -0.32
N LEU A 41 0.25 6.57 0.65
CA LEU A 41 -0.35 6.36 1.97
C LEU A 41 -0.40 7.64 2.79
N MET A 42 0.63 8.48 2.74
CA MET A 42 0.60 9.79 3.39
C MET A 42 -0.50 10.67 2.83
N ILE A 43 -0.64 10.71 1.50
CA ILE A 43 -1.76 11.41 0.83
C ILE A 43 -3.10 10.82 1.30
N THR A 44 -3.23 9.50 1.38
CA THR A 44 -4.45 8.83 1.85
C THR A 44 -4.76 9.21 3.29
N GLY A 45 -3.76 9.20 4.17
CA GLY A 45 -3.91 9.57 5.58
C GLY A 45 -4.31 11.04 5.75
N ALA A 46 -3.66 11.94 5.00
CA ALA A 46 -3.98 13.36 5.01
C ALA A 46 -5.43 13.63 4.55
N LEU A 47 -5.85 12.99 3.45
CA LEU A 47 -7.22 13.09 2.96
C LEU A 47 -8.23 12.51 3.96
N LEU A 48 -7.90 11.38 4.59
CA LEU A 48 -8.75 10.78 5.61
C LEU A 48 -8.94 11.71 6.82
N VAL A 49 -7.86 12.32 7.29
CA VAL A 49 -7.91 13.28 8.41
C VAL A 49 -8.66 14.56 8.02
N ALA A 50 -8.44 15.06 6.79
CA ALA A 50 -9.12 16.25 6.28
C ALA A 50 -10.63 16.06 6.14
N ASP A 51 -11.07 14.85 5.76
CA ASP A 51 -12.51 14.51 5.62
C ASP A 51 -13.23 14.32 6.97
N LEU A 52 -12.48 14.26 8.08
CA LEU A 52 -13.09 14.18 9.41
C LEU A 52 -13.63 15.54 9.84
N LYS A 53 -14.93 15.60 10.19
CA LYS A 53 -15.56 16.82 10.77
C LYS A 53 -14.82 17.38 12.00
N ARG A 54 -14.02 16.54 12.69
CA ARG A 54 -13.24 16.92 13.86
C ARG A 54 -11.88 16.19 13.83
N PRO A 55 -10.86 16.72 13.13
CA PRO A 55 -9.57 16.06 12.94
C PRO A 55 -8.84 15.75 14.26
N GLY A 56 -8.99 16.60 15.30
CA GLY A 56 -8.40 16.36 16.60
C GLY A 56 -8.93 15.12 17.36
N ARG A 57 -10.02 14.50 16.89
CA ARG A 57 -10.52 13.24 17.45
C ARG A 57 -9.93 11.99 16.79
N PHE A 58 -9.20 12.15 15.70
CA PHE A 58 -8.54 11.02 15.02
C PHE A 58 -7.56 10.30 15.96
N TRP A 59 -6.84 11.06 16.79
CA TRP A 59 -5.95 10.50 17.82
C TRP A 59 -6.66 9.54 18.78
N LYS A 60 -7.94 9.79 19.09
CA LYS A 60 -8.72 8.90 19.97
C LYS A 60 -8.99 7.54 19.35
N ILE A 61 -9.05 7.44 18.01
CA ILE A 61 -9.22 6.18 17.29
C ILE A 61 -7.96 5.31 17.45
N LEU A 62 -6.78 5.94 17.46
CA LEU A 62 -5.50 5.25 17.66
C LEU A 62 -5.29 4.82 19.13
N VAL A 63 -5.66 5.66 20.10
CA VAL A 63 -5.40 5.38 21.53
C VAL A 63 -6.48 4.51 22.20
N ARG A 64 -7.75 4.65 21.75
CA ARG A 64 -8.89 3.88 22.28
C ARG A 64 -9.74 3.33 21.12
N PRO A 65 -9.25 2.30 20.42
CA PRO A 65 -9.96 1.76 19.26
C PRO A 65 -11.24 1.06 19.66
N ASN A 66 -12.32 1.36 18.95
CA ASN A 66 -13.51 0.52 18.98
C ASN A 66 -13.34 -0.59 17.93
N TRP A 67 -12.94 -1.77 18.36
CA TRP A 67 -12.67 -2.91 17.50
C TRP A 67 -13.88 -3.43 16.72
N SER A 68 -15.10 -3.04 17.09
CA SER A 68 -16.30 -3.36 16.32
C SER A 68 -16.42 -2.50 15.05
N SER A 69 -15.68 -1.39 14.96
CA SER A 69 -15.68 -0.48 13.82
C SER A 69 -14.63 -0.89 12.78
N TRP A 70 -15.05 -1.12 11.54
CA TRP A 70 -14.14 -1.35 10.42
C TRP A 70 -13.23 -0.15 10.13
N LEU A 71 -13.66 1.05 10.49
CA LEU A 71 -12.82 2.24 10.37
C LEU A 71 -11.59 2.14 11.29
N ALA A 72 -11.76 1.71 12.54
CA ALA A 72 -10.65 1.50 13.47
C ALA A 72 -9.71 0.39 12.95
N ARG A 73 -10.26 -0.76 12.55
CA ARG A 73 -9.47 -1.86 11.97
C ARG A 73 -8.68 -1.41 10.75
N GLY A 74 -9.31 -0.65 9.83
CA GLY A 74 -8.66 -0.12 8.65
C GLY A 74 -7.53 0.86 8.97
N THR A 75 -7.68 1.69 10.00
CA THR A 75 -6.61 2.60 10.45
C THR A 75 -5.37 1.81 10.91
N TYR A 76 -5.54 0.74 11.69
CA TYR A 76 -4.42 -0.10 12.12
C TYR A 76 -3.77 -0.85 10.96
N LEU A 77 -4.55 -1.31 9.97
CA LEU A 77 -4.01 -1.92 8.76
C LEU A 77 -3.14 -0.93 7.97
N ILE A 78 -3.61 0.31 7.80
CA ILE A 78 -2.85 1.37 7.12
C ILE A 78 -1.56 1.68 7.89
N VAL A 79 -1.63 1.84 9.20
CA VAL A 79 -0.45 2.13 10.05
C VAL A 79 0.56 0.98 9.99
N GLY A 80 0.10 -0.26 10.13
CA GLY A 80 0.96 -1.43 10.04
C GLY A 80 1.62 -1.57 8.66
N TYR A 81 0.87 -1.35 7.60
CA TYR A 81 1.40 -1.36 6.24
C TYR A 81 2.40 -0.23 6.02
N SER A 82 2.12 0.99 6.53
CA SER A 82 3.06 2.12 6.45
C SER A 82 4.37 1.83 7.18
N ALA A 83 4.31 1.15 8.33
CA ALA A 83 5.51 0.75 9.06
C ALA A 83 6.36 -0.25 8.27
N LEU A 84 5.74 -1.23 7.61
CA LEU A 84 6.45 -2.17 6.74
C LEU A 84 7.09 -1.48 5.53
N LEU A 85 6.37 -0.57 4.87
CA LEU A 85 6.94 0.20 3.77
C LEU A 85 8.09 1.11 4.22
N LEU A 86 8.01 1.66 5.44
CA LEU A 86 9.09 2.46 6.01
C LEU A 86 10.34 1.59 6.24
N VAL A 87 10.17 0.36 6.75
CA VAL A 87 11.29 -0.59 6.87
C VAL A 87 11.94 -0.81 5.50
N TRP A 88 11.17 -1.08 4.45
CA TRP A 88 11.67 -1.27 3.10
C TRP A 88 12.39 -0.03 2.56
N ALA A 89 11.86 1.17 2.80
CA ALA A 89 12.47 2.42 2.36
C ALA A 89 13.80 2.72 3.10
N CYS A 90 13.94 2.26 4.35
CA CYS A 90 15.14 2.45 5.16
C CYS A 90 16.20 1.37 4.94
N LEU A 91 15.85 0.21 4.41
CA LEU A 91 16.78 -0.92 4.23
C LEU A 91 18.07 -0.57 3.52
N PRO A 92 18.10 0.21 2.40
CA PRO A 92 19.33 0.56 1.72
C PRO A 92 20.29 1.44 2.55
N PHE A 93 19.78 2.10 3.58
CA PHE A 93 20.59 2.98 4.46
C PHE A 93 21.13 2.26 5.69
N LEU A 94 20.70 1.01 5.91
CA LEU A 94 21.17 0.21 7.03
C LEU A 94 22.36 -0.66 6.58
N PRO A 95 23.45 -0.74 7.35
CA PRO A 95 24.59 -1.62 7.07
C PRO A 95 24.24 -3.06 7.46
N VAL A 96 23.15 -3.57 6.93
CA VAL A 96 22.65 -4.93 7.18
C VAL A 96 22.46 -5.57 5.82
N ASP A 97 23.22 -6.66 5.57
CA ASP A 97 22.91 -7.57 4.47
C ASP A 97 21.89 -8.59 4.99
N PRO A 98 20.59 -8.37 4.78
CA PRO A 98 19.59 -9.34 5.21
C PRO A 98 19.79 -10.63 4.42
N SER A 99 19.69 -11.75 5.11
CA SER A 99 19.68 -13.03 4.43
C SER A 99 18.50 -13.09 3.43
N ASP A 100 18.71 -13.73 2.28
CA ASP A 100 17.68 -13.85 1.23
C ASP A 100 16.35 -14.35 1.77
N GLY A 101 16.37 -15.26 2.74
CA GLY A 101 15.16 -15.76 3.40
C GLY A 101 14.40 -14.71 4.21
N LEU A 102 15.08 -13.75 4.81
CA LEU A 102 14.45 -12.65 5.56
C LEU A 102 13.81 -11.65 4.60
N TYR A 103 14.47 -11.30 3.51
CA TYR A 103 13.91 -10.46 2.45
C TYR A 103 12.63 -11.07 1.88
N PHE A 104 12.71 -12.34 1.53
CA PHE A 104 11.59 -13.06 0.92
C PHE A 104 10.39 -13.14 1.87
N SER A 105 10.60 -13.45 3.15
CA SER A 105 9.53 -13.51 4.13
C SER A 105 8.92 -12.12 4.40
N LEU A 106 9.76 -11.08 4.53
CA LEU A 106 9.30 -9.70 4.72
C LEU A 106 8.48 -9.23 3.50
N GLY A 107 8.91 -9.56 2.29
CA GLY A 107 8.19 -9.26 1.06
C GLY A 107 6.78 -9.85 1.04
N TRP A 108 6.64 -11.13 1.36
CA TRP A 108 5.33 -11.78 1.42
C TRP A 108 4.42 -11.22 2.52
N VAL A 109 4.96 -10.91 3.70
CA VAL A 109 4.21 -10.25 4.77
C VAL A 109 3.73 -8.87 4.30
N THR A 110 4.59 -8.11 3.64
CA THR A 110 4.23 -6.79 3.11
C THR A 110 3.17 -6.90 2.02
N CYS A 111 3.26 -7.88 1.12
CA CYS A 111 2.23 -8.17 0.11
C CYS A 111 0.89 -8.53 0.74
N ALA A 112 0.88 -9.36 1.77
CA ALA A 112 -0.34 -9.69 2.50
C ALA A 112 -0.98 -8.45 3.14
N MET A 113 -0.18 -7.58 3.76
CA MET A 113 -0.64 -6.31 4.33
C MET A 113 -1.13 -5.33 3.26
N ALA A 114 -0.48 -5.27 2.10
CA ALA A 114 -0.92 -4.49 0.95
C ALA A 114 -2.30 -4.96 0.45
N ALA A 115 -2.47 -6.27 0.26
CA ALA A 115 -3.74 -6.86 -0.16
C ALA A 115 -4.86 -6.60 0.87
N LEU A 116 -4.59 -6.77 2.16
CA LEU A 116 -5.54 -6.44 3.23
C LEU A 116 -5.90 -4.96 3.23
N THR A 117 -4.91 -4.07 3.01
CA THR A 117 -5.12 -2.63 2.90
C THR A 117 -5.95 -2.27 1.66
N ALA A 118 -5.80 -2.99 0.56
CA ALA A 118 -6.67 -2.82 -0.61
C ALA A 118 -8.11 -3.25 -0.31
N CYS A 119 -8.30 -4.40 0.33
CA CYS A 119 -9.59 -5.05 0.53
C CYS A 119 -10.45 -4.46 1.65
N TYR A 120 -9.85 -3.91 2.72
CA TYR A 120 -10.61 -3.53 3.92
C TYR A 120 -11.74 -2.54 3.64
N THR A 121 -11.59 -1.68 2.63
CA THR A 121 -12.65 -0.74 2.23
C THR A 121 -13.87 -1.45 1.65
N GLY A 122 -13.71 -2.63 1.07
CA GLY A 122 -14.85 -3.46 0.67
C GLY A 122 -15.73 -3.83 1.85
N TRP A 123 -15.11 -4.23 2.96
CA TRP A 123 -15.84 -4.53 4.21
C TRP A 123 -16.38 -3.27 4.88
N LEU A 124 -15.65 -2.16 4.82
CA LEU A 124 -16.13 -0.86 5.32
C LEU A 124 -17.39 -0.43 4.58
N PHE A 125 -17.40 -0.55 3.26
CA PHE A 125 -18.57 -0.18 2.44
C PHE A 125 -19.73 -1.17 2.55
N ALA A 126 -19.46 -2.44 2.81
CA ALA A 126 -20.50 -3.44 3.08
C ALA A 126 -21.34 -3.10 4.33
N GLN A 127 -20.83 -2.28 5.25
CA GLN A 127 -21.59 -1.77 6.40
C GLN A 127 -22.58 -0.66 6.03
N ALA A 128 -22.38 0.01 4.89
CA ALA A 128 -23.27 1.06 4.42
C ALA A 128 -24.52 0.45 3.77
N LYS A 129 -25.52 0.14 4.61
CA LYS A 129 -26.83 -0.38 4.17
C LYS A 129 -27.50 0.63 3.22
N GLY A 130 -27.62 0.30 1.94
CA GLY A 130 -28.32 1.13 0.94
C GLY A 130 -27.69 1.15 -0.45
N ARG A 131 -26.50 0.61 -0.65
CA ARG A 131 -25.85 0.51 -1.97
C ARG A 131 -25.61 -0.95 -2.34
N VAL A 132 -26.51 -1.53 -3.12
CA VAL A 132 -26.53 -2.95 -3.52
C VAL A 132 -25.21 -3.40 -4.20
N LEU A 133 -24.56 -2.51 -4.95
CA LEU A 133 -23.28 -2.79 -5.63
C LEU A 133 -22.14 -3.12 -4.67
N TRP A 134 -22.12 -2.51 -3.49
CA TRP A 134 -21.05 -2.70 -2.51
C TRP A 134 -21.24 -3.93 -1.63
N MET A 135 -22.42 -4.52 -1.67
CA MET A 135 -22.78 -5.74 -0.93
C MET A 135 -22.52 -7.01 -1.74
N LYS A 136 -22.07 -6.92 -3.01
CA LYS A 136 -21.78 -8.10 -3.82
C LYS A 136 -20.63 -8.90 -3.22
N ARG A 137 -20.84 -10.21 -3.07
CA ARG A 137 -19.76 -11.15 -2.75
C ARG A 137 -18.70 -11.03 -3.84
N GLY A 138 -17.42 -10.84 -3.45
CA GLY A 138 -16.31 -10.70 -4.39
C GLY A 138 -15.89 -9.26 -4.72
N TYR A 139 -16.56 -8.23 -4.18
CA TYR A 139 -16.13 -6.85 -4.38
C TYR A 139 -14.68 -6.60 -3.89
N TRP A 140 -14.23 -7.32 -2.86
CA TRP A 140 -12.86 -7.30 -2.38
C TRP A 140 -11.84 -7.72 -3.46
N ALA A 141 -12.17 -8.73 -4.30
CA ALA A 141 -11.30 -9.16 -5.39
C ALA A 141 -11.15 -8.07 -6.45
N HIS A 142 -12.24 -7.37 -6.80
CA HIS A 142 -12.18 -6.22 -7.69
C HIS A 142 -11.24 -5.13 -7.15
N LEU A 143 -11.25 -4.87 -5.85
CA LEU A 143 -10.35 -3.89 -5.23
C LEU A 143 -8.87 -4.27 -5.31
N ILE A 144 -8.54 -5.57 -5.22
CA ILE A 144 -7.16 -6.05 -5.41
C ILE A 144 -6.72 -5.83 -6.86
N VAL A 145 -7.55 -6.25 -7.82
CA VAL A 145 -7.24 -6.06 -9.25
C VAL A 145 -7.08 -4.57 -9.57
N GLN A 146 -7.98 -3.73 -9.08
CA GLN A 146 -7.89 -2.28 -9.25
C GLN A 146 -6.60 -1.71 -8.64
N ALA A 147 -6.22 -2.19 -7.46
CA ALA A 147 -4.98 -1.77 -6.81
C ALA A 147 -3.77 -2.17 -7.66
N PHE A 148 -3.72 -3.41 -8.13
CA PHE A 148 -2.63 -3.91 -8.97
C PHE A 148 -2.49 -3.10 -10.26
N VAL A 149 -3.58 -2.85 -10.98
CA VAL A 149 -3.58 -2.05 -12.21
C VAL A 149 -3.12 -0.61 -11.93
N ALA A 150 -3.67 0.03 -10.88
CA ALA A 150 -3.29 1.41 -10.54
C ALA A 150 -1.82 1.52 -10.11
N GLY A 151 -1.32 0.53 -9.36
CA GLY A 151 0.07 0.47 -8.94
C GLY A 151 1.03 0.25 -10.11
N SER A 152 0.72 -0.69 -10.99
CA SER A 152 1.51 -0.95 -12.21
C SER A 152 1.58 0.30 -13.10
N ALA A 153 0.45 1.00 -13.28
CA ALA A 153 0.42 2.22 -14.09
C ALA A 153 1.34 3.32 -13.53
N ILE A 154 1.35 3.52 -12.21
CA ILE A 154 2.25 4.51 -11.58
C ILE A 154 3.71 4.09 -11.71
N ILE A 155 4.03 2.83 -11.52
CA ILE A 155 5.40 2.32 -11.70
C ILE A 155 5.86 2.60 -13.15
N LEU A 156 5.06 2.24 -14.14
CA LEU A 156 5.38 2.49 -15.55
C LEU A 156 5.60 3.98 -15.85
N VAL A 157 4.78 4.87 -15.27
CA VAL A 157 4.95 6.31 -15.43
C VAL A 157 6.27 6.78 -14.81
N VAL A 158 6.57 6.36 -13.58
CA VAL A 158 7.78 6.77 -12.87
C VAL A 158 9.03 6.29 -13.60
N PHE A 159 9.08 5.01 -14.01
CA PHE A 159 10.24 4.48 -14.74
C PHE A 159 10.31 4.98 -16.18
N GLY A 160 9.17 5.21 -16.83
CA GLY A 160 9.12 5.81 -18.17
C GLY A 160 9.65 7.24 -18.21
N LEU A 161 9.33 8.04 -17.19
CA LEU A 161 9.88 9.40 -17.06
C LEU A 161 11.37 9.37 -16.72
N ALA A 162 11.80 8.52 -15.81
CA ALA A 162 13.21 8.38 -15.44
C ALA A 162 14.07 7.88 -16.63
N GLY A 163 13.53 7.00 -17.48
CA GLY A 163 14.21 6.52 -18.67
C GLY A 163 14.26 7.55 -19.81
N ALA A 164 13.29 8.47 -19.88
CA ALA A 164 13.30 9.55 -20.88
C ALA A 164 14.40 10.58 -20.62
N ASP A 165 14.68 10.90 -19.34
CA ASP A 165 15.76 11.83 -18.96
C ASP A 165 17.17 11.25 -19.21
N GLY A 166 17.34 9.92 -19.23
CA GLY A 166 18.62 9.26 -19.51
C GLY A 166 18.96 9.07 -20.98
N SER A 167 18.05 9.44 -21.91
CA SER A 167 18.27 9.29 -23.35
C SER A 167 18.76 10.56 -24.07
N GLU A 168 19.02 11.65 -23.33
CA GLU A 168 19.52 12.93 -23.87
C GLU A 168 21.02 13.17 -23.61
N GLU A 169 21.74 12.21 -23.01
CA GLU A 169 23.20 12.23 -22.87
C GLU A 169 23.85 11.24 -23.88
#